data_85e846684dc28968ac669ea235afa8c5
#
_entry.id   85e846684dc28968ac669ea235afa8c5
#
_cell.length_a   1.000
_cell.length_b   1.000
_cell.length_c   1.000
_cell.angle_alpha   90.00
_cell.angle_beta   90.00
_cell.angle_gamma   90.00
#
_symmetry.space_group_name_H-M   'P 1'
#
loop_
_entity.id
_entity.type
_entity.pdbx_description
1 polymer ?
#
loop_
_entity_poly.entity_id
_entity_poly.type
_entity_poly.pdbx_seq_one_letter_code
_entity_poly.pdbx_strand_id
1 'polypeptide(L)'
;MRIAATFVLTPSYTNAVAGATTLNAAGGMCGLTASLAPEMAQAGFIAQDGAIGEAFTHLVGDGYQESKLLDQLGTTFEITRNYFRLRACCNPIYASLDAFEEAWEQAQVTPDQIERVDVYTYRFASAMQSQTPRNGFASKYSLPHAVAAIALRGNAGYGSFTESFVQSPEVAALRQRVFVTEDPALNAQFPKLKPSRVTLTLKSGMTITKTCESAKGDFQKPYQESEIREKFHELAGLVLTDRGVTELERTIDCVEQWESIDTFMNVLRRHTSS
;
A
#
# COMPACT_ATOMS: atom_id res chain seq x y z
N MET A 1 15.05 -7.02 22.35
CA MET A 1 14.93 -5.78 21.54
C MET A 1 16.30 -5.15 21.20
N ARG A 2 17.19 -4.86 22.15
CA ARG A 2 18.50 -4.24 21.87
C ARG A 2 19.34 -5.01 20.86
N ILE A 3 19.44 -6.33 20.99
CA ILE A 3 20.16 -7.18 20.02
C ILE A 3 19.53 -7.05 18.61
N ALA A 4 18.22 -7.08 18.49
CA ALA A 4 17.56 -6.88 17.19
C ALA A 4 17.87 -5.52 16.57
N ALA A 5 17.97 -4.45 17.38
CA ALA A 5 18.29 -3.11 16.91
C ALA A 5 19.69 -2.99 16.30
N THR A 6 20.65 -3.86 16.66
CA THR A 6 22.00 -3.86 16.07
C THR A 6 22.04 -4.43 14.65
N PHE A 7 20.97 -5.09 14.20
CA PHE A 7 20.85 -5.72 12.88
C PHE A 7 19.77 -5.05 12.02
N VAL A 8 19.55 -3.74 12.19
CA VAL A 8 18.55 -3.00 11.41
C VAL A 8 18.94 -2.96 9.94
N LEU A 9 18.09 -3.53 9.09
CA LEU A 9 18.20 -3.48 7.64
C LEU A 9 17.05 -2.66 7.07
N THR A 10 17.38 -1.52 6.45
CA THR A 10 16.38 -0.64 5.83
C THR A 10 16.59 -0.65 4.31
N PRO A 11 15.73 -1.33 3.54
CA PRO A 11 15.83 -1.32 2.09
C PRO A 11 15.48 0.06 1.54
N SER A 12 16.22 0.50 0.51
CA SER A 12 15.92 1.75 -0.18
C SER A 12 14.55 1.69 -0.89
N TYR A 13 13.69 2.67 -0.64
CA TYR A 13 12.38 2.78 -1.28
C TYR A 13 12.48 2.99 -2.80
N THR A 14 13.56 3.58 -3.30
CA THR A 14 13.80 3.75 -4.73
C THR A 14 13.89 2.42 -5.48
N ASN A 15 14.32 1.34 -4.81
CA ASN A 15 14.29 -0.01 -5.38
C ASN A 15 12.86 -0.46 -5.73
N ALA A 16 11.89 -0.15 -4.88
CA ALA A 16 10.48 -0.48 -5.16
C ALA A 16 9.95 0.26 -6.39
N VAL A 17 10.18 1.57 -6.46
CA VAL A 17 9.78 2.41 -7.61
C VAL A 17 10.45 1.94 -8.89
N ALA A 18 11.71 1.50 -8.81
CA ALA A 18 12.45 0.92 -9.93
C ALA A 18 11.98 -0.52 -10.30
N GLY A 19 11.05 -1.12 -9.55
CA GLY A 19 10.53 -2.47 -9.81
C GLY A 19 11.45 -3.60 -9.33
N ALA A 20 12.36 -3.33 -8.39
CA ALA A 20 13.18 -4.36 -7.76
C ALA A 20 12.39 -5.04 -6.64
N THR A 21 12.20 -6.35 -6.76
CA THR A 21 11.35 -7.15 -5.85
C THR A 21 11.99 -7.45 -4.49
N THR A 22 13.26 -7.07 -4.29
CA THR A 22 13.98 -7.26 -3.02
C THR A 22 13.29 -6.59 -1.83
N LEU A 23 12.50 -5.52 -2.06
CA LEU A 23 11.68 -4.91 -1.02
C LEU A 23 10.69 -5.90 -0.40
N ASN A 24 10.21 -6.89 -1.15
CA ASN A 24 9.27 -7.90 -0.64
C ASN A 24 9.92 -8.80 0.43
N ALA A 25 11.25 -8.92 0.44
CA ALA A 25 11.99 -9.68 1.44
C ALA A 25 12.19 -8.91 2.76
N ALA A 26 11.98 -7.59 2.78
CA ALA A 26 12.28 -6.75 3.96
C ALA A 26 11.53 -7.19 5.21
N GLY A 27 10.21 -7.48 5.09
CA GLY A 27 9.41 -7.99 6.20
C GLY A 27 9.91 -9.34 6.73
N GLY A 28 10.29 -10.24 5.82
CA GLY A 28 10.88 -11.54 6.18
C GLY A 28 12.22 -11.38 6.91
N MET A 29 13.08 -10.47 6.48
CA MET A 29 14.35 -10.17 7.14
C MET A 29 14.14 -9.58 8.54
N CYS A 30 13.17 -8.70 8.71
CA CYS A 30 12.79 -8.20 10.05
C CYS A 30 12.28 -9.35 10.95
N GLY A 31 11.44 -10.24 10.41
CA GLY A 31 10.95 -11.42 11.14
C GLY A 31 12.08 -12.36 11.55
N LEU A 32 13.03 -12.64 10.64
CA LEU A 32 14.22 -13.44 10.94
C LEU A 32 15.04 -12.81 12.08
N THR A 33 15.32 -11.51 12.01
CA THR A 33 16.07 -10.80 13.06
C THR A 33 15.32 -10.85 14.39
N ALA A 34 13.99 -10.64 14.38
CA ALA A 34 13.16 -10.69 15.58
C ALA A 34 13.16 -12.09 16.23
N SER A 35 13.14 -13.16 15.43
CA SER A 35 13.18 -14.55 15.91
C SER A 35 14.57 -14.94 16.42
N LEU A 36 15.63 -14.49 15.76
CA LEU A 36 17.02 -14.85 16.12
C LEU A 36 17.49 -14.13 17.40
N ALA A 37 17.05 -12.90 17.63
CA ALA A 37 17.53 -12.08 18.74
C ALA A 37 17.29 -12.69 20.15
N PRO A 38 16.15 -13.33 20.46
CA PRO A 38 15.97 -14.08 21.72
C PRO A 38 16.94 -15.26 21.87
N GLU A 39 17.16 -16.02 20.79
CA GLU A 39 18.10 -17.16 20.80
C GLU A 39 19.54 -16.70 21.04
N MET A 40 19.94 -15.59 20.41
CA MET A 40 21.24 -14.99 20.68
C MET A 40 21.38 -14.55 22.14
N ALA A 41 20.32 -13.95 22.72
CA ALA A 41 20.33 -13.58 24.13
C ALA A 41 20.49 -14.80 25.05
N GLN A 42 19.81 -15.91 24.74
CA GLN A 42 19.96 -17.19 25.47
C GLN A 42 21.37 -17.77 25.34
N ALA A 43 22.01 -17.58 24.19
CA ALA A 43 23.39 -18.00 23.96
C ALA A 43 24.43 -17.07 24.60
N GLY A 44 24.02 -16.02 25.32
CA GLY A 44 24.90 -15.09 26.04
C GLY A 44 25.36 -13.87 25.26
N PHE A 45 24.81 -13.63 24.05
CA PHE A 45 25.11 -12.38 23.34
C PHE A 45 24.43 -11.20 24.04
N ILE A 46 25.13 -10.07 24.11
CA ILE A 46 24.66 -8.82 24.70
C ILE A 46 24.77 -7.69 23.67
N ALA A 47 23.90 -6.70 23.81
CA ALA A 47 24.00 -5.43 23.11
C ALA A 47 24.14 -4.29 24.11
N GLN A 48 24.76 -3.19 23.71
CA GLN A 48 24.89 -2.00 24.56
C GLN A 48 23.53 -1.44 24.95
N ASP A 49 23.48 -0.72 26.09
CA ASP A 49 22.23 -0.18 26.61
C ASP A 49 21.56 0.84 25.67
N GLY A 50 22.36 1.65 24.99
CA GLY A 50 21.88 2.65 24.00
C GLY A 50 21.61 2.13 22.59
N ALA A 51 21.69 0.81 22.30
CA ALA A 51 21.62 0.27 20.95
C ALA A 51 20.38 0.71 20.14
N ILE A 52 19.21 0.86 20.78
CA ILE A 52 17.99 1.31 20.11
C ILE A 52 18.14 2.78 19.68
N GLY A 53 18.59 3.65 20.62
CA GLY A 53 18.81 5.06 20.33
C GLY A 53 19.84 5.29 19.23
N GLU A 54 20.96 4.54 19.28
CA GLU A 54 21.99 4.63 18.25
C GLU A 54 21.48 4.22 16.86
N ALA A 55 20.71 3.11 16.79
CA ALA A 55 20.12 2.69 15.53
C ALA A 55 19.24 3.77 14.91
N PHE A 56 18.34 4.39 15.70
CA PHE A 56 17.43 5.42 15.20
C PHE A 56 18.05 6.79 15.03
N THR A 57 19.16 7.10 15.72
CA THR A 57 19.84 8.40 15.58
C THR A 57 20.88 8.39 14.48
N HIS A 58 21.61 7.27 14.28
CA HIS A 58 22.81 7.26 13.44
C HIS A 58 22.74 6.29 12.25
N LEU A 59 21.94 5.22 12.32
CA LEU A 59 21.90 4.22 11.25
C LEU A 59 20.71 4.40 10.29
N VAL A 60 19.51 4.64 10.83
CA VAL A 60 18.28 4.67 10.02
C VAL A 60 17.45 5.95 10.17
N GLY A 61 17.87 6.89 11.00
CA GLY A 61 17.19 8.15 11.28
C GLY A 61 18.15 9.24 11.69
N ASP A 62 17.59 10.37 12.07
CA ASP A 62 18.31 11.59 12.45
C ASP A 62 17.99 12.04 13.90
N GLY A 63 17.20 11.25 14.63
CA GLY A 63 16.83 11.56 16.02
C GLY A 63 16.07 10.42 16.70
N TYR A 64 16.17 10.40 18.03
CA TYR A 64 15.50 9.44 18.89
C TYR A 64 15.10 10.08 20.22
N GLN A 65 13.87 9.83 20.64
CA GLN A 65 13.33 10.26 21.94
C GLN A 65 12.82 9.04 22.71
N GLU A 66 13.60 8.55 23.66
CA GLU A 66 13.28 7.36 24.44
C GLU A 66 11.93 7.47 25.18
N SER A 67 11.61 8.67 25.72
CA SER A 67 10.33 8.92 26.39
C SER A 67 9.12 8.67 25.50
N LYS A 68 9.24 8.85 24.18
CA LYS A 68 8.16 8.60 23.24
C LYS A 68 7.92 7.11 22.97
N LEU A 69 8.92 6.26 23.18
CA LEU A 69 8.80 4.82 22.99
C LEU A 69 7.83 4.18 23.99
N LEU A 70 7.78 4.72 25.20
CA LEU A 70 6.96 4.21 26.32
C LEU A 70 5.73 5.09 26.59
N ASP A 71 5.57 6.19 25.87
CA ASP A 71 4.45 7.12 26.03
C ASP A 71 3.13 6.37 25.74
N GLN A 72 2.22 6.45 26.72
CA GLN A 72 0.89 5.81 26.67
C GLN A 72 0.92 4.28 26.38
N LEU A 73 2.02 3.61 26.68
CA LEU A 73 2.11 2.15 26.54
C LEU A 73 1.01 1.45 27.36
N GLY A 74 0.25 0.56 26.72
CA GLY A 74 -0.89 -0.15 27.33
C GLY A 74 -2.20 0.63 27.38
N THR A 75 -2.22 1.90 26.95
CA THR A 75 -3.43 2.75 26.91
C THR A 75 -3.81 3.20 25.51
N THR A 76 -2.80 3.46 24.66
CA THR A 76 -3.01 3.84 23.25
C THR A 76 -2.42 2.76 22.32
N PHE A 77 -3.24 2.30 21.40
CA PHE A 77 -2.87 1.26 20.44
C PHE A 77 -2.96 1.85 19.03
N GLU A 78 -1.81 2.07 18.40
CA GLU A 78 -1.73 2.67 17.05
C GLU A 78 -2.42 1.82 15.97
N ILE A 79 -2.63 0.51 16.21
CA ILE A 79 -3.39 -0.35 15.31
C ILE A 79 -4.82 0.16 15.06
N THR A 80 -5.41 0.89 16.03
CA THR A 80 -6.75 1.48 15.90
C THR A 80 -6.78 2.69 14.95
N ARG A 81 -5.62 3.22 14.59
CA ARG A 81 -5.44 4.33 13.64
C ARG A 81 -4.86 3.85 12.31
N ASN A 82 -4.93 2.57 12.05
CA ASN A 82 -4.42 1.97 10.82
C ASN A 82 -5.38 2.24 9.65
N TYR A 83 -4.94 1.90 8.45
CA TYR A 83 -5.76 1.98 7.25
C TYR A 83 -5.78 0.64 6.51
N PHE A 84 -6.88 0.39 5.80
CA PHE A 84 -7.02 -0.76 4.92
C PHE A 84 -6.68 -0.40 3.47
N ARG A 85 -6.12 -1.36 2.73
CA ARG A 85 -5.79 -1.21 1.31
C ARG A 85 -6.66 -2.14 0.47
N LEU A 86 -7.59 -1.58 -0.27
CA LEU A 86 -8.37 -2.34 -1.25
C LEU A 86 -7.74 -2.30 -2.65
N ARG A 87 -6.93 -1.28 -2.95
CA ARG A 87 -6.17 -1.18 -4.20
C ARG A 87 -4.81 -1.85 -4.07
N ALA A 88 -4.34 -2.51 -5.13
CA ALA A 88 -3.07 -3.27 -5.15
C ALA A 88 -1.85 -2.39 -5.50
N CYS A 89 -1.92 -1.08 -5.26
CA CYS A 89 -0.85 -0.13 -5.50
C CYS A 89 -0.40 0.60 -4.22
N CYS A 90 0.58 1.49 -4.35
CA CYS A 90 1.15 2.19 -3.21
C CYS A 90 0.16 3.22 -2.61
N ASN A 91 0.00 3.22 -1.29
CA ASN A 91 -0.94 4.08 -0.58
C ASN A 91 -0.78 5.61 -0.83
N PRO A 92 0.43 6.18 -0.97
CA PRO A 92 0.58 7.61 -1.23
C PRO A 92 -0.21 8.17 -2.42
N ILE A 93 -0.54 7.34 -3.41
CA ILE A 93 -1.29 7.77 -4.59
C ILE A 93 -2.82 7.64 -4.44
N TYR A 94 -3.33 7.11 -3.33
CA TYR A 94 -4.76 6.80 -3.19
C TYR A 94 -5.67 8.04 -3.28
N ALA A 95 -5.28 9.17 -2.69
CA ALA A 95 -6.07 10.40 -2.79
C ALA A 95 -6.19 10.90 -4.24
N SER A 96 -5.14 10.66 -5.06
CA SER A 96 -5.19 10.95 -6.49
C SER A 96 -6.17 10.04 -7.22
N LEU A 97 -6.24 8.77 -6.81
CA LEU A 97 -7.17 7.80 -7.40
C LEU A 97 -8.61 8.10 -7.00
N ASP A 98 -8.89 8.45 -5.74
CA ASP A 98 -10.22 8.88 -5.30
C ASP A 98 -10.70 10.11 -6.07
N ALA A 99 -9.84 11.12 -6.21
CA ALA A 99 -10.17 12.32 -6.99
C ALA A 99 -10.37 12.02 -8.49
N PHE A 100 -9.61 11.06 -9.05
CA PHE A 100 -9.82 10.63 -10.43
C PHE A 100 -11.13 9.86 -10.59
N GLU A 101 -11.44 8.92 -9.70
CA GLU A 101 -12.70 8.16 -9.73
C GLU A 101 -13.91 9.08 -9.66
N GLU A 102 -13.92 10.08 -8.76
CA GLU A 102 -15.00 11.08 -8.69
C GLU A 102 -15.14 11.90 -9.99
N ALA A 103 -14.02 12.28 -10.63
CA ALA A 103 -14.05 12.98 -11.91
C ALA A 103 -14.54 12.07 -13.04
N TRP A 104 -14.09 10.81 -13.03
CA TRP A 104 -14.45 9.78 -13.99
C TRP A 104 -15.94 9.43 -13.94
N GLU A 105 -16.47 9.22 -12.73
CA GLU A 105 -17.88 8.96 -12.50
C GLU A 105 -18.76 10.14 -12.97
N GLN A 106 -18.32 11.37 -12.71
CA GLN A 106 -19.04 12.56 -13.18
C GLN A 106 -19.01 12.70 -14.71
N ALA A 107 -17.92 12.29 -15.35
CA ALA A 107 -17.75 12.42 -16.80
C ALA A 107 -18.68 11.49 -17.59
N GLN A 108 -18.98 10.30 -17.08
CA GLN A 108 -19.83 9.28 -17.73
C GLN A 108 -19.39 8.99 -19.18
N VAL A 109 -18.08 8.82 -19.39
CA VAL A 109 -17.46 8.64 -20.71
C VAL A 109 -16.67 7.33 -20.79
N THR A 110 -16.23 6.97 -21.99
CA THR A 110 -15.35 5.82 -22.26
C THR A 110 -13.87 6.23 -22.25
N PRO A 111 -12.93 5.31 -21.99
CA PRO A 111 -11.49 5.63 -21.87
C PRO A 111 -10.88 6.28 -23.11
N ASP A 112 -11.38 5.99 -24.30
CA ASP A 112 -10.92 6.57 -25.55
C ASP A 112 -11.19 8.08 -25.64
N GLN A 113 -12.20 8.58 -24.91
CA GLN A 113 -12.56 10.01 -24.85
C GLN A 113 -11.64 10.84 -23.93
N ILE A 114 -10.78 10.20 -23.15
CA ILE A 114 -9.77 10.90 -22.34
C ILE A 114 -8.73 11.54 -23.29
N GLU A 115 -8.57 12.84 -23.21
CA GLU A 115 -7.47 13.56 -23.85
C GLU A 115 -6.26 13.64 -22.92
N ARG A 116 -6.50 14.03 -21.64
CA ARG A 116 -5.44 14.27 -20.66
C ARG A 116 -5.95 14.13 -19.23
N VAL A 117 -5.09 13.66 -18.35
CA VAL A 117 -5.30 13.67 -16.89
C VAL A 117 -4.13 14.37 -16.23
N ASP A 118 -4.35 15.51 -15.59
CA ASP A 118 -3.35 16.23 -14.81
C ASP A 118 -3.56 15.97 -13.33
N VAL A 119 -2.52 15.47 -12.66
CA VAL A 119 -2.53 15.15 -11.24
C VAL A 119 -1.54 16.05 -10.52
N TYR A 120 -2.03 16.83 -9.57
CA TYR A 120 -1.23 17.66 -8.67
C TYR A 120 -1.27 17.06 -7.27
N THR A 121 -0.12 16.78 -6.67
CA THR A 121 -0.05 16.14 -5.37
C THR A 121 1.24 16.49 -4.62
N TYR A 122 1.42 15.98 -3.40
CA TYR A 122 2.62 16.22 -2.61
C TYR A 122 3.84 15.44 -3.13
N ARG A 123 5.04 15.89 -2.75
CA ARG A 123 6.34 15.40 -3.27
C ARG A 123 6.47 13.87 -3.30
N PHE A 124 6.12 13.19 -2.20
CA PHE A 124 6.31 11.74 -2.13
C PHE A 124 5.42 10.97 -3.12
N ALA A 125 4.19 11.41 -3.33
CA ALA A 125 3.29 10.82 -4.32
C ALA A 125 3.68 11.19 -5.75
N SER A 126 4.13 12.44 -5.99
CA SER A 126 4.53 12.91 -7.32
C SER A 126 5.76 12.18 -7.86
N ALA A 127 6.61 11.62 -6.99
CA ALA A 127 7.74 10.78 -7.41
C ALA A 127 7.29 9.48 -8.13
N MET A 128 6.01 9.08 -7.99
CA MET A 128 5.44 7.89 -8.64
C MET A 128 4.85 8.19 -10.03
N GLN A 129 5.55 8.94 -10.85
CA GLN A 129 5.09 9.50 -12.12
C GLN A 129 5.44 8.68 -13.37
N SER A 130 6.00 7.48 -13.21
CA SER A 130 6.46 6.68 -14.35
C SER A 130 5.30 6.28 -15.27
N GLN A 131 5.35 6.72 -16.53
CA GLN A 131 4.43 6.31 -17.59
C GLN A 131 4.86 4.97 -18.24
N THR A 132 6.06 4.49 -17.95
CA THR A 132 6.65 3.28 -18.53
C THR A 132 7.20 2.34 -17.45
N PRO A 133 6.35 1.86 -16.49
CA PRO A 133 6.81 0.91 -15.49
C PRO A 133 7.31 -0.37 -16.17
N ARG A 134 8.49 -0.84 -15.77
CA ARG A 134 9.18 -1.95 -16.44
C ARG A 134 8.59 -3.34 -16.20
N ASN A 135 7.81 -3.50 -15.13
CA ASN A 135 7.18 -4.77 -14.74
C ASN A 135 5.96 -4.55 -13.82
N GLY A 136 5.23 -5.62 -13.49
CA GLY A 136 4.08 -5.58 -12.61
C GLY A 136 4.39 -5.01 -11.22
N PHE A 137 5.58 -5.23 -10.67
CA PHE A 137 5.95 -4.66 -9.38
C PHE A 137 6.16 -3.13 -9.46
N ALA A 138 6.89 -2.64 -10.47
CA ALA A 138 7.07 -1.21 -10.70
C ALA A 138 5.73 -0.48 -10.95
N SER A 139 4.79 -1.13 -11.61
CA SER A 139 3.49 -0.54 -11.93
C SER A 139 2.67 -0.19 -10.68
N LYS A 140 2.88 -0.89 -9.55
CA LYS A 140 2.25 -0.57 -8.25
C LYS A 140 2.72 0.77 -7.68
N TYR A 141 3.81 1.32 -8.19
CA TYR A 141 4.41 2.62 -7.86
C TYR A 141 4.30 3.60 -9.02
N SER A 142 3.35 3.40 -9.92
CA SER A 142 3.05 4.29 -11.04
C SER A 142 1.62 4.82 -10.91
N LEU A 143 1.48 6.10 -10.59
CA LEU A 143 0.20 6.78 -10.56
C LEU A 143 -0.44 6.79 -11.96
N PRO A 144 0.30 7.06 -13.07
CA PRO A 144 -0.25 6.93 -14.42
C PRO A 144 -0.82 5.54 -14.72
N HIS A 145 -0.17 4.47 -14.23
CA HIS A 145 -0.69 3.12 -14.43
C HIS A 145 -1.97 2.87 -13.65
N ALA A 146 -2.02 3.30 -12.38
CA ALA A 146 -3.22 3.11 -11.54
C ALA A 146 -4.44 3.87 -12.08
N VAL A 147 -4.25 5.09 -12.60
CA VAL A 147 -5.29 5.86 -13.30
C VAL A 147 -5.76 5.13 -14.56
N ALA A 148 -4.83 4.66 -15.39
CA ALA A 148 -5.16 3.89 -16.59
C ALA A 148 -5.93 2.60 -16.27
N ALA A 149 -5.56 1.92 -15.18
CA ALA A 149 -6.24 0.71 -14.71
C ALA A 149 -7.68 0.98 -14.29
N ILE A 150 -7.93 2.05 -13.54
CA ILE A 150 -9.29 2.45 -13.13
C ILE A 150 -10.13 2.76 -14.37
N ALA A 151 -9.61 3.56 -15.31
CA ALA A 151 -10.35 3.91 -16.53
C ALA A 151 -10.72 2.68 -17.39
N LEU A 152 -9.80 1.71 -17.53
CA LEU A 152 -9.98 0.56 -18.41
C LEU A 152 -10.66 -0.65 -17.75
N ARG A 153 -10.53 -0.84 -16.45
CA ARG A 153 -11.06 -1.99 -15.71
C ARG A 153 -12.05 -1.64 -14.62
N GLY A 154 -12.26 -0.35 -14.33
CA GLY A 154 -13.11 0.11 -13.24
C GLY A 154 -12.48 -0.02 -11.86
N ASN A 155 -11.24 -0.54 -11.74
CA ASN A 155 -10.58 -0.70 -10.45
C ASN A 155 -9.06 -0.78 -10.57
N ALA A 156 -8.38 -0.58 -9.43
CA ALA A 156 -6.95 -0.79 -9.25
C ALA A 156 -6.67 -2.00 -8.33
N GLY A 157 -7.42 -3.10 -8.50
CA GLY A 157 -7.27 -4.36 -7.78
C GLY A 157 -6.08 -5.20 -8.26
N TYR A 158 -5.94 -6.43 -7.73
CA TYR A 158 -4.80 -7.30 -8.01
C TYR A 158 -4.58 -7.52 -9.51
N GLY A 159 -5.63 -7.83 -10.26
CA GLY A 159 -5.56 -8.11 -11.70
C GLY A 159 -5.05 -6.95 -12.56
N SER A 160 -5.11 -5.72 -12.04
CA SER A 160 -4.65 -4.50 -12.74
C SER A 160 -3.13 -4.29 -12.70
N PHE A 161 -2.39 -5.14 -11.98
CA PHE A 161 -0.93 -5.06 -11.83
C PHE A 161 -0.23 -6.35 -12.26
N THR A 162 -0.92 -7.22 -12.97
CA THR A 162 -0.33 -8.41 -13.60
C THR A 162 0.56 -8.01 -14.76
N GLU A 163 1.58 -8.81 -15.05
CA GLU A 163 2.54 -8.53 -16.12
C GLU A 163 1.85 -8.34 -17.48
N SER A 164 0.89 -9.20 -17.81
CA SER A 164 0.12 -9.13 -19.05
C SER A 164 -0.67 -7.82 -19.20
N PHE A 165 -1.31 -7.34 -18.11
CA PHE A 165 -2.05 -6.09 -18.13
C PHE A 165 -1.13 -4.88 -18.26
N VAL A 166 0.00 -4.87 -17.53
CA VAL A 166 1.00 -3.79 -17.56
C VAL A 166 1.59 -3.62 -18.96
N GLN A 167 1.81 -4.71 -19.68
CA GLN A 167 2.37 -4.72 -21.04
C GLN A 167 1.33 -4.49 -22.14
N SER A 168 0.03 -4.38 -21.81
CA SER A 168 -1.01 -4.11 -22.80
C SER A 168 -0.78 -2.78 -23.52
N PRO A 169 -0.83 -2.73 -24.87
CA PRO A 169 -0.69 -1.50 -25.65
C PRO A 169 -1.73 -0.43 -25.30
N GLU A 170 -2.96 -0.84 -24.98
CA GLU A 170 -4.05 0.05 -24.61
C GLU A 170 -3.75 0.76 -23.28
N VAL A 171 -3.28 0.01 -22.26
CA VAL A 171 -2.86 0.56 -20.97
C VAL A 171 -1.65 1.49 -21.15
N ALA A 172 -0.68 1.09 -21.97
CA ALA A 172 0.49 1.91 -22.28
C ALA A 172 0.10 3.25 -22.93
N ALA A 173 -0.83 3.23 -23.90
CA ALA A 173 -1.32 4.44 -24.57
C ALA A 173 -2.04 5.39 -23.60
N LEU A 174 -2.83 4.86 -22.67
CA LEU A 174 -3.54 5.69 -21.70
C LEU A 174 -2.60 6.27 -20.64
N ARG A 175 -1.59 5.51 -20.19
CA ARG A 175 -0.54 6.03 -19.26
C ARG A 175 0.13 7.30 -19.80
N GLN A 176 0.36 7.39 -21.12
CA GLN A 176 1.00 8.56 -21.74
C GLN A 176 0.15 9.83 -21.67
N ARG A 177 -1.13 9.72 -21.35
CA ARG A 177 -2.05 10.85 -21.19
C ARG A 177 -2.15 11.34 -19.72
N VAL A 178 -1.47 10.70 -18.78
CA VAL A 178 -1.51 11.03 -17.35
C VAL A 178 -0.21 11.72 -16.95
N PHE A 179 -0.32 12.93 -16.44
CA PHE A 179 0.79 13.79 -16.05
C PHE A 179 0.72 14.07 -14.54
N VAL A 180 1.82 13.89 -13.86
CA VAL A 180 1.91 14.04 -12.39
C VAL A 180 2.89 15.14 -12.05
N THR A 181 2.46 16.09 -11.22
CA THR A 181 3.24 17.26 -10.83
C THR A 181 3.18 17.45 -9.31
N GLU A 182 4.33 17.78 -8.71
CA GLU A 182 4.36 18.27 -7.33
C GLU A 182 3.69 19.65 -7.24
N ASP A 183 2.77 19.80 -6.28
CA ASP A 183 2.17 21.07 -5.91
C ASP A 183 2.70 21.48 -4.53
N PRO A 184 3.48 22.58 -4.41
CA PRO A 184 4.04 23.03 -3.13
C PRO A 184 3.00 23.30 -2.06
N ALA A 185 1.78 23.79 -2.45
CA ALA A 185 0.71 24.07 -1.50
C ALA A 185 0.12 22.76 -0.93
N LEU A 186 0.00 21.71 -1.76
CA LEU A 186 -0.41 20.39 -1.30
C LEU A 186 0.69 19.73 -0.50
N ASN A 187 1.97 19.91 -0.90
CA ASN A 187 3.11 19.37 -0.17
C ASN A 187 3.24 19.94 1.26
N ALA A 188 2.87 21.20 1.48
CA ALA A 188 2.90 21.83 2.80
C ALA A 188 1.93 21.19 3.83
N GLN A 189 0.94 20.44 3.36
CA GLN A 189 -0.03 19.73 4.21
C GLN A 189 0.47 18.34 4.67
N PHE A 190 1.50 17.80 4.01
CA PHE A 190 2.12 16.52 4.38
C PHE A 190 3.03 16.72 5.62
N PRO A 191 3.11 15.79 6.58
CA PRO A 191 2.51 14.44 6.58
C PRO A 191 1.09 14.35 7.16
N LYS A 192 0.51 15.45 7.64
CA LYS A 192 -0.80 15.46 8.30
C LYS A 192 -1.91 15.03 7.34
N LEU A 193 -1.87 15.51 6.11
CA LEU A 193 -2.75 15.11 5.02
C LEU A 193 -1.91 14.59 3.84
N LYS A 194 -2.54 13.84 2.95
CA LYS A 194 -1.93 13.30 1.71
C LYS A 194 -2.77 13.75 0.50
N PRO A 195 -2.88 15.06 0.27
CA PRO A 195 -3.86 15.63 -0.65
C PRO A 195 -3.49 15.44 -2.11
N SER A 196 -4.51 15.48 -2.96
CA SER A 196 -4.35 15.51 -4.41
C SER A 196 -5.48 16.28 -5.08
N ARG A 197 -5.17 16.91 -6.23
CA ARG A 197 -6.11 17.52 -7.15
C ARG A 197 -5.92 16.90 -8.53
N VAL A 198 -7.01 16.44 -9.13
CA VAL A 198 -7.01 15.82 -10.46
C VAL A 198 -7.89 16.62 -11.39
N THR A 199 -7.38 16.92 -12.57
CA THR A 199 -8.14 17.52 -13.69
C THR A 199 -8.20 16.52 -14.83
N LEU A 200 -9.39 16.04 -15.13
CA LEU A 200 -9.70 15.21 -16.29
C LEU A 200 -10.13 16.12 -17.45
N THR A 201 -9.41 16.04 -18.56
CA THR A 201 -9.72 16.73 -19.81
C THR A 201 -10.16 15.73 -20.85
N LEU A 202 -11.32 15.94 -21.46
CA LEU A 202 -11.88 15.10 -22.51
C LEU A 202 -11.56 15.65 -23.90
N LYS A 203 -11.56 14.81 -24.90
CA LYS A 203 -11.40 15.20 -26.32
C LYS A 203 -12.45 16.20 -26.81
N SER A 204 -13.60 16.29 -26.14
CA SER A 204 -14.62 17.31 -26.39
C SER A 204 -14.22 18.71 -25.92
N GLY A 205 -13.12 18.84 -25.18
CA GLY A 205 -12.70 20.08 -24.51
C GLY A 205 -13.30 20.26 -23.10
N MET A 206 -14.21 19.39 -22.67
CA MET A 206 -14.75 19.42 -21.30
C MET A 206 -13.66 19.08 -20.29
N THR A 207 -13.63 19.84 -19.18
CA THR A 207 -12.71 19.60 -18.05
C THR A 207 -13.49 19.39 -16.76
N ILE A 208 -13.04 18.42 -15.94
CA ILE A 208 -13.61 18.15 -14.62
C ILE A 208 -12.46 18.12 -13.63
N THR A 209 -12.53 18.91 -12.57
CA THR A 209 -11.51 18.94 -11.52
C THR A 209 -12.10 18.46 -10.19
N LYS A 210 -11.39 17.57 -9.53
CA LYS A 210 -11.70 17.04 -8.19
C LYS A 210 -10.50 17.13 -7.27
N THR A 211 -10.77 17.26 -5.98
CA THR A 211 -9.73 17.33 -4.92
C THR A 211 -10.09 16.35 -3.81
N CYS A 212 -9.08 15.59 -3.36
CA CYS A 212 -9.19 14.68 -2.23
C CYS A 212 -8.09 15.02 -1.22
N GLU A 213 -8.45 15.30 0.03
CA GLU A 213 -7.51 15.62 1.11
C GLU A 213 -6.99 14.37 1.82
N SER A 214 -7.86 13.36 1.97
CA SER A 214 -7.56 12.07 2.59
C SER A 214 -8.30 10.96 1.90
N ALA A 215 -7.59 9.91 1.53
CA ALA A 215 -8.15 8.78 0.80
C ALA A 215 -9.10 7.95 1.65
N LYS A 216 -10.08 7.31 0.99
CA LYS A 216 -10.93 6.29 1.62
C LYS A 216 -10.07 5.11 2.10
N GLY A 217 -10.41 4.55 3.25
CA GLY A 217 -9.68 3.47 3.90
C GLY A 217 -8.76 3.93 5.04
N ASP A 218 -8.53 5.24 5.18
CA ASP A 218 -7.91 5.82 6.38
C ASP A 218 -8.86 5.69 7.59
N PHE A 219 -8.31 5.68 8.82
CA PHE A 219 -9.12 5.56 10.04
C PHE A 219 -10.15 6.68 10.20
N GLN A 220 -9.94 7.84 9.58
CA GLN A 220 -10.89 8.97 9.54
C GLN A 220 -11.98 8.81 8.47
N LYS A 221 -11.74 7.99 7.45
CA LYS A 221 -12.68 7.70 6.35
C LYS A 221 -12.64 6.20 6.03
N PRO A 222 -13.06 5.33 6.97
CA PRO A 222 -12.89 3.89 6.85
C PRO A 222 -13.75 3.29 5.72
N TYR A 223 -13.34 2.13 5.25
CA TYR A 223 -14.19 1.26 4.44
C TYR A 223 -15.27 0.63 5.30
N GLN A 224 -16.37 0.25 4.67
CA GLN A 224 -17.36 -0.63 5.29
C GLN A 224 -16.78 -2.04 5.44
N GLU A 225 -17.23 -2.78 6.44
CA GLU A 225 -16.78 -4.15 6.67
C GLU A 225 -17.02 -5.06 5.44
N SER A 226 -18.14 -4.89 4.76
CA SER A 226 -18.45 -5.62 3.52
C SER A 226 -17.39 -5.44 2.43
N GLU A 227 -16.90 -4.21 2.24
CA GLU A 227 -15.85 -3.92 1.25
C GLU A 227 -14.52 -4.63 1.60
N ILE A 228 -14.20 -4.72 2.90
CA ILE A 228 -13.00 -5.43 3.39
C ILE A 228 -13.16 -6.94 3.18
N ARG A 229 -14.35 -7.50 3.46
CA ARG A 229 -14.66 -8.92 3.25
C ARG A 229 -14.65 -9.29 1.76
N GLU A 230 -15.20 -8.45 0.88
CA GLU A 230 -15.11 -8.63 -0.56
C GLU A 230 -13.64 -8.72 -1.02
N LYS A 231 -12.78 -7.85 -0.49
CA LYS A 231 -11.35 -7.89 -0.78
C LYS A 231 -10.69 -9.17 -0.25
N PHE A 232 -11.08 -9.65 0.92
CA PHE A 232 -10.62 -10.93 1.44
C PHE A 232 -11.02 -12.07 0.49
N HIS A 233 -12.27 -12.13 0.06
CA HIS A 233 -12.77 -13.15 -0.87
C HIS A 233 -12.04 -13.11 -2.22
N GLU A 234 -11.82 -11.91 -2.79
CA GLU A 234 -11.04 -11.73 -4.02
C GLU A 234 -9.64 -12.37 -3.91
N LEU A 235 -8.93 -12.07 -2.82
CA LEU A 235 -7.54 -12.52 -2.67
C LEU A 235 -7.43 -13.98 -2.21
N ALA A 236 -8.25 -14.41 -1.27
CA ALA A 236 -8.26 -15.79 -0.78
C ALA A 236 -8.69 -16.77 -1.88
N GLY A 237 -9.65 -16.38 -2.74
CA GLY A 237 -10.11 -17.17 -3.88
C GLY A 237 -9.05 -17.38 -4.97
N LEU A 238 -7.92 -16.67 -4.94
CA LEU A 238 -6.80 -16.94 -5.85
C LEU A 238 -6.03 -18.22 -5.50
N VAL A 239 -6.15 -18.69 -4.25
CA VAL A 239 -5.35 -19.81 -3.72
C VAL A 239 -6.17 -20.85 -2.96
N LEU A 240 -7.41 -20.57 -2.62
CA LEU A 240 -8.31 -21.46 -1.91
C LEU A 240 -9.55 -21.79 -2.74
N THR A 241 -10.16 -22.93 -2.47
CA THR A 241 -11.50 -23.25 -2.98
C THR A 241 -12.55 -22.35 -2.32
N ASP A 242 -13.73 -22.15 -2.95
CA ASP A 242 -14.82 -21.34 -2.38
C ASP A 242 -15.23 -21.78 -0.97
N ARG A 243 -15.25 -23.12 -0.73
CA ARG A 243 -15.47 -23.68 0.60
C ARG A 243 -14.37 -23.28 1.56
N GLY A 244 -13.12 -23.28 1.10
CA GLY A 244 -11.95 -22.88 1.90
C GLY A 244 -12.00 -21.40 2.27
N VAL A 245 -12.39 -20.52 1.36
CA VAL A 245 -12.56 -19.09 1.62
C VAL A 245 -13.59 -18.87 2.72
N THR A 246 -14.78 -19.51 2.60
CA THR A 246 -15.85 -19.39 3.60
C THR A 246 -15.45 -19.96 4.97
N GLU A 247 -14.77 -21.12 4.99
CA GLU A 247 -14.30 -21.73 6.24
C GLU A 247 -13.22 -20.89 6.90
N LEU A 248 -12.29 -20.34 6.11
CA LEU A 248 -11.23 -19.47 6.61
C LEU A 248 -11.78 -18.18 7.21
N GLU A 249 -12.73 -17.52 6.54
CA GLU A 249 -13.38 -16.32 7.04
C GLU A 249 -14.02 -16.56 8.40
N ARG A 250 -14.85 -17.62 8.52
CA ARG A 250 -15.46 -17.99 9.80
C ARG A 250 -14.44 -18.30 10.89
N THR A 251 -13.33 -18.96 10.51
CA THR A 251 -12.24 -19.25 11.43
C THR A 251 -11.60 -17.97 11.96
N ILE A 252 -11.35 -16.99 11.08
CA ILE A 252 -10.77 -15.69 11.46
C ILE A 252 -11.74 -14.91 12.35
N ASP A 253 -13.05 -14.93 12.06
CA ASP A 253 -14.08 -14.26 12.87
C ASP A 253 -14.14 -14.75 14.33
N CYS A 254 -13.56 -15.93 14.60
CA CYS A 254 -13.47 -16.53 15.93
C CYS A 254 -12.05 -16.56 16.49
N VAL A 255 -11.16 -15.65 16.04
CA VAL A 255 -9.72 -15.67 16.40
C VAL A 255 -9.50 -15.63 17.92
N GLU A 256 -10.33 -14.97 18.69
CA GLU A 256 -10.23 -14.88 20.15
C GLU A 256 -10.49 -16.24 20.85
N GLN A 257 -11.07 -17.20 20.14
CA GLN A 257 -11.36 -18.55 20.64
C GLN A 257 -10.32 -19.58 20.26
N TRP A 258 -9.25 -19.19 19.55
CA TRP A 258 -8.22 -20.13 19.13
C TRP A 258 -7.33 -20.54 20.31
N GLU A 259 -7.23 -21.85 20.51
CA GLU A 259 -6.25 -22.41 21.45
C GLU A 259 -4.85 -22.54 20.82
N SER A 260 -4.80 -22.63 19.49
CA SER A 260 -3.57 -22.77 18.71
C SER A 260 -3.71 -22.16 17.33
N ILE A 261 -2.62 -21.65 16.76
CA ILE A 261 -2.51 -21.24 15.36
C ILE A 261 -2.80 -22.39 14.38
N ASP A 262 -2.72 -23.65 14.84
CA ASP A 262 -3.05 -24.81 14.02
C ASP A 262 -4.49 -24.81 13.53
N THR A 263 -5.42 -24.19 14.26
CA THR A 263 -6.80 -23.98 13.82
C THR A 263 -6.84 -23.30 12.45
N PHE A 264 -6.12 -22.20 12.28
CA PHE A 264 -5.99 -21.47 11.03
C PHE A 264 -5.19 -22.25 9.97
N MET A 265 -4.03 -22.79 10.36
CA MET A 265 -3.13 -23.49 9.44
C MET A 265 -3.76 -24.75 8.84
N ASN A 266 -4.62 -25.44 9.57
CA ASN A 266 -5.30 -26.64 9.08
C ASN A 266 -6.36 -26.31 8.02
N VAL A 267 -7.04 -25.17 8.11
CA VAL A 267 -7.96 -24.70 7.06
C VAL A 267 -7.19 -24.43 5.77
N LEU A 268 -6.07 -23.69 5.85
CA LEU A 268 -5.22 -23.42 4.69
C LEU A 268 -4.75 -24.72 4.01
N ARG A 269 -4.19 -25.68 4.78
CA ARG A 269 -3.67 -26.96 4.23
C ARG A 269 -4.75 -27.79 3.54
N ARG A 270 -6.00 -27.78 4.05
CA ARG A 270 -7.09 -28.58 3.48
C ARG A 270 -7.68 -28.02 2.20
N HIS A 271 -7.60 -26.71 1.98
CA HIS A 271 -8.37 -26.01 0.96
C HIS A 271 -7.51 -25.25 -0.07
N THR A 272 -6.18 -25.35 0.01
CA THR A 272 -5.31 -24.79 -1.04
C THR A 272 -5.62 -25.48 -2.36
N SER A 273 -5.92 -24.67 -3.37
CA SER A 273 -6.09 -25.15 -4.76
C SER A 273 -4.72 -25.61 -5.28
N SER A 274 -4.69 -26.82 -5.83
CA SER A 274 -3.49 -27.40 -6.47
C SER A 274 -3.14 -26.71 -7.78
#